data_9175e5aded3faf1b2ae90def5c3426c9
#
_entry.id   9175e5aded3faf1b2ae90def5c3426c9
#
_cell.length_a   1.000
_cell.length_b   1.000
_cell.length_c   1.000
_cell.angle_alpha   90.00
_cell.angle_beta   90.00
_cell.angle_gamma   90.00
#
_symmetry.space_group_name_H-M   'P 1'
#
loop_
_entity.id
_entity.type
_entity.pdbx_description
1 polymer ?
#
loop_
_entity_poly.entity_id
_entity_poly.type
_entity_poly.pdbx_seq_one_letter_code
_entity_poly.pdbx_strand_id
1 'polypeptide(L)'
;MVVAPDHTGNTAADRLLGTDADFDVTALNRPNDVVATIDAMLDPTNTETVGFVAAIDPESIAVTGHSFGGFTALAVSGGYENSLGSFVADDRVDAIIPLAPATGDGTRLMSDAGLESIQIPTLVMVGTNDSTTPVEPNVTRIWDLAKSEPLVRIELVDAAHESFTDVCDYQAFLPTLGDAVPALVIDAIDASAAEGCTDADMPIERAKELTNTFAINFLESVFRGGELISDANTTLPDDIIFMSR
;
A
#
# COMPACT_ATOMS: atom_id res chain seq x y z
N MET A 1 -4.88 15.57 1.98
CA MET A 1 -4.16 15.66 0.67
C MET A 1 -3.52 14.31 0.41
N VAL A 2 -3.41 13.87 -0.86
CA VAL A 2 -2.68 12.64 -1.23
C VAL A 2 -1.55 13.05 -2.17
N VAL A 3 -0.36 12.51 -1.95
CA VAL A 3 0.83 12.72 -2.78
C VAL A 3 1.45 11.35 -3.06
N ALA A 4 1.81 11.06 -4.29
CA ALA A 4 2.43 9.81 -4.70
C ALA A 4 3.70 10.10 -5.51
N PRO A 5 4.88 9.66 -5.04
CA PRO A 5 6.10 9.77 -5.82
C PRO A 5 6.16 8.71 -6.92
N ASP A 6 6.76 9.05 -8.06
CA ASP A 6 7.28 8.07 -8.99
C ASP A 6 8.60 7.50 -8.47
N HIS A 7 8.71 6.19 -8.39
CA HIS A 7 9.93 5.51 -7.97
C HIS A 7 10.83 5.25 -9.18
N THR A 8 11.88 6.03 -9.35
CA THR A 8 12.82 5.91 -10.47
C THR A 8 13.40 4.49 -10.57
N GLY A 9 13.35 3.90 -11.77
CA GLY A 9 13.75 2.52 -12.01
C GLY A 9 12.69 1.48 -11.60
N ASN A 10 11.49 1.92 -11.20
CA ASN A 10 10.37 1.04 -10.86
C ASN A 10 9.02 1.63 -11.29
N THR A 11 9.00 2.30 -12.42
CA THR A 11 7.77 2.81 -13.03
C THR A 11 7.26 1.85 -14.10
N ALA A 12 6.01 2.01 -14.52
CA ALA A 12 5.47 1.27 -15.66
C ALA A 12 6.27 1.53 -16.95
N ALA A 13 6.80 2.75 -17.12
CA ALA A 13 7.66 3.10 -18.25
C ALA A 13 9.00 2.36 -18.19
N ASP A 14 9.65 2.28 -17.03
CA ASP A 14 10.89 1.51 -16.86
C ASP A 14 10.68 0.06 -17.27
N ARG A 15 9.59 -0.55 -16.79
CA ARG A 15 9.25 -1.94 -17.10
C ARG A 15 9.00 -2.17 -18.58
N LEU A 16 8.26 -1.28 -19.25
CA LEU A 16 7.99 -1.36 -20.69
C LEU A 16 9.25 -1.17 -21.54
N LEU A 17 10.19 -0.33 -21.07
CA LEU A 17 11.44 -0.04 -21.75
C LEU A 17 12.58 -0.99 -21.38
N GLY A 18 12.39 -1.87 -20.39
CA GLY A 18 13.43 -2.77 -19.89
C GLY A 18 14.56 -2.02 -19.18
N THR A 19 14.24 -0.91 -18.53
CA THR A 19 15.16 -0.06 -17.76
C THR A 19 14.93 -0.19 -16.25
N ASP A 20 14.21 -1.24 -15.82
CA ASP A 20 13.99 -1.51 -14.40
C ASP A 20 15.31 -1.60 -13.64
N ALA A 21 15.37 -1.00 -12.47
CA ALA A 21 16.47 -1.21 -11.53
C ALA A 21 16.39 -2.61 -10.89
N ASP A 22 17.52 -3.10 -10.41
CA ASP A 22 17.53 -4.33 -9.63
C ASP A 22 16.60 -4.24 -8.42
N PHE A 23 15.96 -5.37 -8.08
CA PHE A 23 14.99 -5.44 -6.99
C PHE A 23 15.54 -4.89 -5.67
N ASP A 24 16.78 -5.27 -5.28
CA ASP A 24 17.37 -4.84 -4.02
C ASP A 24 17.68 -3.33 -4.00
N VAL A 25 18.03 -2.76 -5.16
CA VAL A 25 18.19 -1.30 -5.35
C VAL A 25 16.83 -0.61 -5.16
N THR A 26 15.81 -1.13 -5.83
CA THR A 26 14.44 -0.57 -5.75
C THR A 26 13.89 -0.65 -4.33
N ALA A 27 14.03 -1.82 -3.66
CA ALA A 27 13.55 -2.01 -2.30
C ALA A 27 14.19 -1.02 -1.30
N LEU A 28 15.48 -0.70 -1.49
CA LEU A 28 16.18 0.27 -0.63
C LEU A 28 15.81 1.73 -0.99
N ASN A 29 15.59 2.04 -2.27
CA ASN A 29 15.30 3.41 -2.71
C ASN A 29 13.86 3.86 -2.39
N ARG A 30 12.88 2.97 -2.51
CA ARG A 30 11.46 3.33 -2.33
C ARG A 30 11.14 4.03 -1.00
N PRO A 31 11.57 3.56 0.18
CA PRO A 31 11.34 4.30 1.41
C PRO A 31 12.06 5.66 1.43
N ASN A 32 13.24 5.80 0.80
CA ASN A 32 13.90 7.09 0.66
C ASN A 32 13.12 8.06 -0.23
N ASP A 33 12.47 7.59 -1.31
CA ASP A 33 11.63 8.42 -2.17
C ASP A 33 10.41 8.95 -1.41
N VAL A 34 9.82 8.15 -0.52
CA VAL A 34 8.73 8.59 0.37
C VAL A 34 9.21 9.69 1.31
N VAL A 35 10.37 9.50 1.96
CA VAL A 35 10.97 10.51 2.84
C VAL A 35 11.27 11.80 2.06
N ALA A 36 11.88 11.71 0.88
CA ALA A 36 12.13 12.87 0.03
C ALA A 36 10.83 13.60 -0.37
N THR A 37 9.74 12.85 -0.54
CA THR A 37 8.42 13.43 -0.81
C THR A 37 7.88 14.19 0.40
N ILE A 38 7.98 13.61 1.60
CA ILE A 38 7.60 14.28 2.85
C ILE A 38 8.44 15.55 3.03
N ASP A 39 9.76 15.48 2.83
CA ASP A 39 10.65 16.63 2.92
C ASP A 39 10.24 17.74 1.95
N ALA A 40 10.02 17.40 0.67
CA ALA A 40 9.61 18.37 -0.34
C ALA A 40 8.26 19.02 -0.03
N MET A 41 7.31 18.27 0.50
CA MET A 41 5.97 18.76 0.81
C MET A 41 5.93 19.64 2.06
N LEU A 42 6.84 19.44 3.00
CA LEU A 42 6.93 20.22 4.23
C LEU A 42 7.89 21.42 4.12
N ASP A 43 8.72 21.51 3.08
CA ASP A 43 9.69 22.59 2.90
C ASP A 43 9.01 23.90 2.44
N PRO A 44 8.95 24.94 3.29
CA PRO A 44 8.35 26.22 2.92
C PRO A 44 9.19 27.00 1.89
N THR A 45 10.40 26.55 1.58
CA THR A 45 11.30 27.18 0.59
C THR A 45 11.26 26.51 -0.78
N ASN A 46 10.64 25.33 -0.87
CA ASN A 46 10.46 24.62 -2.13
C ASN A 46 9.42 25.33 -3.00
N THR A 47 9.85 25.92 -4.09
CA THR A 47 8.99 26.76 -4.97
C THR A 47 7.91 25.97 -5.69
N GLU A 48 8.05 24.64 -5.81
CA GLU A 48 7.07 23.78 -6.47
C GLU A 48 5.94 23.35 -5.52
N THR A 49 6.25 23.16 -4.25
CA THR A 49 5.31 22.61 -3.25
C THR A 49 4.84 23.63 -2.21
N VAL A 50 5.47 24.80 -2.11
CA VAL A 50 5.17 25.83 -1.10
C VAL A 50 3.68 26.22 -1.02
N GLY A 51 2.96 26.15 -2.13
CA GLY A 51 1.52 26.44 -2.15
C GLY A 51 0.67 25.43 -1.38
N PHE A 52 1.20 24.25 -1.05
CA PHE A 52 0.50 23.19 -0.33
C PHE A 52 0.88 23.12 1.15
N VAL A 53 2.05 23.66 1.55
CA VAL A 53 2.58 23.56 2.93
C VAL A 53 1.57 23.99 3.97
N ALA A 54 0.85 25.09 3.74
CA ALA A 54 -0.15 25.60 4.69
C ALA A 54 -1.41 24.72 4.84
N ALA A 55 -1.60 23.74 3.92
CA ALA A 55 -2.72 22.81 3.95
C ALA A 55 -2.32 21.44 4.52
N ILE A 56 -1.06 21.25 4.89
CA ILE A 56 -0.53 20.00 5.44
C ILE A 56 -0.40 20.13 6.96
N ASP A 57 -0.92 19.15 7.66
CA ASP A 57 -0.66 18.96 9.07
C ASP A 57 0.56 18.02 9.21
N PRO A 58 1.70 18.52 9.66
CA PRO A 58 2.92 17.72 9.80
C PRO A 58 2.85 16.66 10.91
N GLU A 59 1.85 16.74 11.80
CA GLU A 59 1.57 15.78 12.87
C GLU A 59 0.49 14.77 12.46
N SER A 60 0.16 14.65 11.16
CA SER A 60 -0.89 13.77 10.63
C SER A 60 -0.48 13.18 9.28
N ILE A 61 0.64 12.45 9.25
CA ILE A 61 1.20 11.84 8.05
C ILE A 61 0.93 10.34 8.05
N ALA A 62 0.19 9.88 7.04
CA ALA A 62 -0.01 8.45 6.81
C ALA A 62 0.65 8.01 5.51
N VAL A 63 1.23 6.80 5.49
CA VAL A 63 1.77 6.17 4.29
C VAL A 63 0.93 4.96 3.93
N THR A 64 0.53 4.88 2.67
CA THR A 64 -0.22 3.75 2.11
C THR A 64 0.38 3.30 0.79
N GLY A 65 0.10 2.08 0.41
CA GLY A 65 0.50 1.55 -0.89
C GLY A 65 0.09 0.11 -1.07
N HIS A 66 -0.07 -0.28 -2.33
CA HIS A 66 -0.42 -1.63 -2.73
C HIS A 66 0.82 -2.47 -3.03
N SER A 67 0.80 -3.75 -2.68
CA SER A 67 1.83 -4.73 -3.03
C SER A 67 3.23 -4.30 -2.57
N PHE A 68 4.14 -3.99 -3.49
CA PHE A 68 5.45 -3.43 -3.18
C PHE A 68 5.35 -2.02 -2.55
N GLY A 69 4.26 -1.28 -2.79
CA GLY A 69 3.94 -0.06 -2.05
C GLY A 69 3.56 -0.34 -0.59
N GLY A 70 2.89 -1.46 -0.34
CA GLY A 70 2.62 -1.94 1.03
C GLY A 70 3.90 -2.30 1.78
N PHE A 71 4.85 -2.98 1.12
CA PHE A 71 6.21 -3.14 1.66
C PHE A 71 6.86 -1.79 1.96
N THR A 72 6.74 -0.81 1.04
CA THR A 72 7.32 0.52 1.23
C THR A 72 6.77 1.20 2.49
N ALA A 73 5.46 1.13 2.73
CA ALA A 73 4.83 1.66 3.93
C ALA A 73 5.37 0.99 5.21
N LEU A 74 5.55 -0.33 5.20
CA LEU A 74 6.17 -1.08 6.30
C LEU A 74 7.63 -0.68 6.50
N ALA A 75 8.40 -0.55 5.42
CA ALA A 75 9.82 -0.19 5.49
C ALA A 75 10.02 1.24 6.03
N VAL A 76 9.17 2.21 5.62
CA VAL A 76 9.25 3.59 6.12
C VAL A 76 9.02 3.65 7.63
N SER A 77 8.14 2.80 8.17
CA SER A 77 7.79 2.79 9.60
C SER A 77 8.63 1.85 10.45
N GLY A 78 9.14 0.76 9.89
CA GLY A 78 9.88 -0.28 10.61
C GLY A 78 11.39 -0.32 10.33
N GLY A 79 11.84 0.46 9.37
CA GLY A 79 13.20 0.34 8.84
C GLY A 79 13.36 -0.85 7.88
N TYR A 80 14.43 -0.82 7.11
CA TYR A 80 14.74 -1.87 6.14
C TYR A 80 16.25 -1.98 5.92
N GLU A 81 16.75 -3.19 5.70
CA GLU A 81 18.12 -3.42 5.29
C GLU A 81 18.22 -4.56 4.27
N ASN A 82 19.19 -4.45 3.38
CA ASN A 82 19.61 -5.51 2.47
C ASN A 82 21.14 -5.46 2.24
N SER A 83 21.65 -6.26 1.31
CA SER A 83 23.07 -6.32 1.00
C SER A 83 23.70 -4.99 0.51
N LEU A 84 22.88 -4.02 0.07
CA LEU A 84 23.31 -2.73 -0.48
C LEU A 84 23.34 -1.61 0.57
N GLY A 85 22.61 -1.77 1.67
CA GLY A 85 22.53 -0.75 2.72
C GLY A 85 21.33 -0.91 3.63
N SER A 86 21.08 0.14 4.42
CA SER A 86 19.96 0.19 5.35
C SER A 86 19.21 1.51 5.24
N PHE A 87 17.93 1.45 5.53
CA PHE A 87 17.03 2.58 5.71
C PHE A 87 16.54 2.59 7.16
N VAL A 88 16.63 3.74 7.83
CA VAL A 88 16.12 3.94 9.19
C VAL A 88 14.69 4.48 9.09
N ALA A 89 13.79 3.95 9.91
CA ALA A 89 12.40 4.41 9.96
C ALA A 89 12.30 5.93 10.13
N ASP A 90 11.32 6.54 9.46
CA ASP A 90 11.03 7.97 9.57
C ASP A 90 9.96 8.19 10.65
N ASP A 91 10.33 8.86 11.73
CA ASP A 91 9.49 9.10 12.90
C ASP A 91 8.38 10.15 12.69
N ARG A 92 8.34 10.78 11.52
CA ARG A 92 7.24 11.67 11.10
C ARG A 92 6.02 10.92 10.57
N VAL A 93 6.16 9.62 10.30
CA VAL A 93 5.02 8.81 9.83
C VAL A 93 4.21 8.36 11.03
N ASP A 94 2.97 8.80 11.11
CA ASP A 94 2.08 8.60 12.26
C ASP A 94 1.13 7.41 12.09
N ALA A 95 0.90 6.93 10.85
CA ALA A 95 0.07 5.77 10.57
C ALA A 95 0.46 5.12 9.23
N ILE A 96 0.17 3.82 9.08
CA ILE A 96 0.33 3.14 7.79
C ILE A 96 -0.90 2.31 7.43
N ILE A 97 -1.14 2.23 6.10
CA ILE A 97 -2.20 1.39 5.52
C ILE A 97 -1.59 0.54 4.39
N PRO A 98 -0.87 -0.55 4.71
CA PRO A 98 -0.40 -1.48 3.69
C PRO A 98 -1.55 -2.29 3.08
N LEU A 99 -1.71 -2.23 1.75
CA LEU A 99 -2.70 -2.95 0.97
C LEU A 99 -2.03 -4.11 0.24
N ALA A 100 -2.48 -5.34 0.46
CA ALA A 100 -1.90 -6.55 -0.10
C ALA A 100 -0.35 -6.54 -0.05
N PRO A 101 0.27 -6.28 1.13
CA PRO A 101 1.69 -5.96 1.23
C PRO A 101 2.59 -7.16 0.93
N ALA A 102 3.67 -6.93 0.18
CA ALA A 102 4.74 -7.90 0.03
C ALA A 102 5.69 -7.84 1.24
N THR A 103 5.59 -8.76 2.19
CA THR A 103 6.53 -8.87 3.32
C THR A 103 7.56 -9.98 3.13
N GLY A 104 7.22 -10.96 2.29
CA GLY A 104 8.02 -12.17 2.10
C GLY A 104 8.12 -13.02 3.37
N ASP A 105 9.12 -13.88 3.39
CA ASP A 105 9.39 -14.82 4.48
C ASP A 105 10.43 -14.31 5.51
N GLY A 106 10.78 -13.03 5.46
CA GLY A 106 11.78 -12.42 6.33
C GLY A 106 13.22 -12.44 5.80
N THR A 107 13.46 -13.03 4.63
CA THR A 107 14.83 -13.19 4.10
C THR A 107 15.23 -12.10 3.10
N ARG A 108 14.28 -11.51 2.39
CA ARG A 108 14.56 -10.55 1.32
C ARG A 108 13.81 -9.22 1.45
N LEU A 109 12.62 -9.25 2.02
CA LEU A 109 11.81 -8.07 2.30
C LEU A 109 11.85 -7.74 3.80
N MET A 110 10.69 -7.51 4.44
CA MET A 110 10.68 -7.13 5.85
C MET A 110 11.23 -8.24 6.74
N SER A 111 12.27 -7.94 7.50
CA SER A 111 12.76 -8.83 8.56
C SER A 111 11.78 -8.86 9.75
N ASP A 112 11.86 -9.90 10.60
CA ASP A 112 11.05 -9.96 11.80
C ASP A 112 11.32 -8.76 12.72
N ALA A 113 12.59 -8.36 12.89
CA ALA A 113 12.97 -7.19 13.67
C ALA A 113 12.40 -5.89 13.10
N GLY A 114 12.35 -5.75 11.78
CA GLY A 114 11.73 -4.60 11.11
C GLY A 114 10.22 -4.55 11.39
N LEU A 115 9.51 -5.68 11.32
CA LEU A 115 8.10 -5.74 11.66
C LEU A 115 7.86 -5.48 13.17
N GLU A 116 8.69 -6.04 14.07
CA GLU A 116 8.59 -5.82 15.52
C GLU A 116 8.84 -4.37 15.94
N SER A 117 9.53 -3.59 15.13
CA SER A 117 9.80 -2.17 15.40
C SER A 117 8.63 -1.26 15.04
N ILE A 118 7.64 -1.74 14.28
CA ILE A 118 6.44 -0.95 13.92
C ILE A 118 5.53 -0.82 15.14
N GLN A 119 5.38 0.41 15.65
CA GLN A 119 4.58 0.71 16.85
C GLN A 119 3.44 1.70 16.54
N ILE A 120 3.45 2.34 15.38
CA ILE A 120 2.43 3.31 14.97
C ILE A 120 1.13 2.60 14.55
N PRO A 121 -0.02 3.27 14.63
CA PRO A 121 -1.30 2.77 14.15
C PRO A 121 -1.20 2.16 12.76
N THR A 122 -1.71 0.94 12.60
CA THR A 122 -1.59 0.17 11.35
C THR A 122 -2.92 -0.48 10.97
N LEU A 123 -3.38 -0.23 9.75
CA LEU A 123 -4.46 -0.97 9.11
C LEU A 123 -3.88 -1.78 7.95
N VAL A 124 -3.87 -3.11 8.04
CA VAL A 124 -3.49 -3.97 6.92
C VAL A 124 -4.72 -4.55 6.25
N MET A 125 -4.77 -4.48 4.91
CA MET A 125 -5.86 -5.05 4.12
C MET A 125 -5.29 -6.01 3.06
N VAL A 126 -6.01 -7.11 2.80
CA VAL A 126 -5.62 -8.14 1.82
C VAL A 126 -6.85 -8.85 1.27
N GLY A 127 -6.75 -9.42 0.07
CA GLY A 127 -7.76 -10.31 -0.47
C GLY A 127 -7.56 -11.77 -0.01
N THR A 128 -8.65 -12.51 0.24
CA THR A 128 -8.53 -13.93 0.60
C THR A 128 -8.06 -14.81 -0.56
N ASN A 129 -8.25 -14.33 -1.82
CA ASN A 129 -7.82 -15.00 -3.04
C ASN A 129 -6.49 -14.45 -3.59
N ASP A 130 -5.80 -13.57 -2.84
CA ASP A 130 -4.50 -13.03 -3.25
C ASP A 130 -3.45 -14.14 -3.33
N SER A 131 -3.01 -14.49 -4.53
CA SER A 131 -1.98 -15.50 -4.77
C SER A 131 -0.58 -14.90 -4.95
N THR A 132 -0.48 -13.61 -5.22
CA THR A 132 0.79 -12.88 -5.34
C THR A 132 1.39 -12.56 -3.97
N THR A 133 0.57 -12.02 -3.05
CA THR A 133 0.96 -11.75 -1.66
C THR A 133 -0.07 -12.38 -0.70
N PRO A 134 -0.15 -13.71 -0.66
CA PRO A 134 -1.17 -14.40 0.12
C PRO A 134 -1.11 -14.00 1.60
N VAL A 135 -2.25 -14.15 2.27
CA VAL A 135 -2.39 -13.88 3.72
C VAL A 135 -1.24 -14.51 4.49
N GLU A 136 -0.95 -15.78 4.20
CA GLU A 136 0.24 -16.47 4.70
C GLU A 136 1.37 -16.47 3.65
N PRO A 137 2.58 -16.01 4.01
CA PRO A 137 3.01 -15.49 5.33
C PRO A 137 2.84 -13.96 5.46
N ASN A 138 2.42 -13.24 4.39
CA ASN A 138 2.61 -11.79 4.31
C ASN A 138 1.89 -11.04 5.43
N VAL A 139 0.58 -11.20 5.55
CA VAL A 139 -0.22 -10.45 6.52
C VAL A 139 -0.13 -11.07 7.91
N THR A 140 -0.04 -12.38 8.01
CA THR A 140 0.08 -13.06 9.30
C THR A 140 1.35 -12.65 10.03
N ARG A 141 2.48 -12.48 9.33
CA ARG A 141 3.70 -11.99 9.96
C ARG A 141 3.56 -10.56 10.50
N ILE A 142 2.86 -9.66 9.78
CA ILE A 142 2.56 -8.33 10.30
C ILE A 142 1.71 -8.45 11.56
N TRP A 143 0.64 -9.25 11.50
CA TRP A 143 -0.27 -9.46 12.61
C TRP A 143 0.46 -10.00 13.86
N ASP A 144 1.36 -10.94 13.71
CA ASP A 144 2.03 -11.59 14.84
C ASP A 144 3.16 -10.73 15.44
N LEU A 145 3.87 -9.95 14.62
CA LEU A 145 5.11 -9.28 14.99
C LEU A 145 4.96 -7.79 15.29
N ALA A 146 4.14 -7.06 14.53
CA ALA A 146 3.99 -5.61 14.74
C ALA A 146 3.44 -5.29 16.14
N LYS A 147 3.91 -4.19 16.71
CA LYS A 147 3.52 -3.69 18.05
C LYS A 147 2.58 -2.50 17.98
N SER A 148 1.95 -2.33 16.83
CA SER A 148 1.01 -1.24 16.56
C SER A 148 -0.19 -1.25 17.51
N GLU A 149 -0.61 -0.05 17.91
CA GLU A 149 -1.85 0.19 18.66
C GLU A 149 -2.56 1.43 18.08
N PRO A 150 -3.72 1.30 17.42
CA PRO A 150 -4.38 0.05 17.06
C PRO A 150 -3.64 -0.70 15.93
N LEU A 151 -3.77 -2.03 15.94
CA LEU A 151 -3.47 -2.89 14.80
C LEU A 151 -4.78 -3.48 14.28
N VAL A 152 -5.15 -3.13 13.06
CA VAL A 152 -6.37 -3.61 12.39
C VAL A 152 -5.97 -4.44 11.19
N ARG A 153 -6.61 -5.61 11.03
CA ARG A 153 -6.48 -6.50 9.87
C ARG A 153 -7.85 -6.72 9.25
N ILE A 154 -7.94 -6.49 7.95
CA ILE A 154 -9.17 -6.72 7.17
C ILE A 154 -8.80 -7.59 5.96
N GLU A 155 -9.51 -8.72 5.85
CA GLU A 155 -9.43 -9.55 4.66
C GLU A 155 -10.73 -9.39 3.87
N LEU A 156 -10.62 -9.01 2.61
CA LEU A 156 -11.76 -8.92 1.70
C LEU A 156 -12.02 -10.31 1.12
N VAL A 157 -13.19 -10.88 1.40
CA VAL A 157 -13.56 -12.23 0.94
C VAL A 157 -13.68 -12.24 -0.58
N ASP A 158 -13.04 -13.22 -1.22
CA ASP A 158 -12.96 -13.38 -2.67
C ASP A 158 -12.25 -12.23 -3.43
N ALA A 159 -11.67 -11.23 -2.75
CA ALA A 159 -10.78 -10.28 -3.40
C ALA A 159 -9.42 -10.92 -3.67
N ALA A 160 -8.77 -10.53 -4.77
CA ALA A 160 -7.44 -10.98 -5.15
C ALA A 160 -6.43 -9.80 -5.15
N HIS A 161 -5.22 -10.01 -5.65
CA HIS A 161 -4.14 -9.04 -5.53
C HIS A 161 -4.49 -7.66 -6.10
N GLU A 162 -5.01 -7.63 -7.32
CA GLU A 162 -5.29 -6.38 -8.04
C GLU A 162 -6.63 -5.73 -7.64
N SER A 163 -7.38 -6.31 -6.70
CA SER A 163 -8.64 -5.73 -6.20
C SER A 163 -8.46 -4.37 -5.50
N PHE A 164 -7.22 -4.00 -5.17
CA PHE A 164 -6.86 -2.71 -4.55
C PHE A 164 -6.35 -1.67 -5.55
N THR A 165 -6.49 -1.93 -6.87
CA THR A 165 -5.97 -1.08 -7.94
C THR A 165 -7.06 -0.68 -8.94
N ASP A 166 -6.69 0.17 -9.91
CA ASP A 166 -7.56 0.53 -11.03
C ASP A 166 -7.33 -0.34 -12.28
N VAL A 167 -6.63 -1.49 -12.14
CA VAL A 167 -6.25 -2.32 -13.30
C VAL A 167 -7.47 -2.83 -14.06
N CYS A 168 -8.58 -3.15 -13.37
CA CYS A 168 -9.81 -3.59 -14.01
C CYS A 168 -10.45 -2.47 -14.85
N ASP A 169 -10.37 -1.23 -14.39
CA ASP A 169 -10.84 -0.08 -15.17
C ASP A 169 -9.97 0.15 -16.41
N TYR A 170 -8.64 0.00 -16.26
CA TYR A 170 -7.72 0.08 -17.41
C TYR A 170 -7.97 -1.05 -18.41
N GLN A 171 -8.18 -2.28 -17.95
CA GLN A 171 -8.53 -3.42 -18.82
C GLN A 171 -9.79 -3.14 -19.64
N ALA A 172 -10.81 -2.56 -19.03
CA ALA A 172 -12.06 -2.23 -19.73
C ALA A 172 -11.90 -1.02 -20.66
N PHE A 173 -11.10 -0.03 -20.29
CA PHE A 173 -11.00 1.25 -21.00
C PHE A 173 -10.01 1.23 -22.15
N LEU A 174 -8.79 0.71 -21.96
CA LEU A 174 -7.70 0.83 -22.94
C LEU A 174 -8.04 0.26 -24.32
N PRO A 175 -8.73 -0.89 -24.47
CA PRO A 175 -9.13 -1.39 -25.78
C PRO A 175 -10.04 -0.44 -26.57
N THR A 176 -10.77 0.44 -25.88
CA THR A 176 -11.65 1.43 -26.55
C THR A 176 -10.88 2.50 -27.33
N LEU A 177 -9.58 2.67 -27.03
CA LEU A 177 -8.70 3.62 -27.71
C LEU A 177 -8.11 3.05 -29.03
N GLY A 178 -8.38 1.78 -29.34
CA GLY A 178 -7.94 1.13 -30.57
C GLY A 178 -6.41 1.14 -30.74
N ASP A 179 -5.97 1.37 -31.98
CA ASP A 179 -4.55 1.36 -32.37
C ASP A 179 -3.68 2.43 -31.66
N ALA A 180 -4.28 3.32 -30.87
CA ALA A 180 -3.54 4.32 -30.09
C ALA A 180 -2.80 3.70 -28.90
N VAL A 181 -3.21 2.51 -28.45
CA VAL A 181 -2.56 1.77 -27.36
C VAL A 181 -1.72 0.62 -27.92
N PRO A 182 -0.42 0.56 -27.65
CA PRO A 182 0.42 -0.55 -28.06
C PRO A 182 -0.08 -1.89 -27.48
N ALA A 183 -0.06 -2.95 -28.28
CA ALA A 183 -0.49 -4.30 -27.84
C ALA A 183 0.25 -4.76 -26.58
N LEU A 184 1.54 -4.44 -26.44
CA LEU A 184 2.32 -4.75 -25.24
C LEU A 184 1.70 -4.17 -23.96
N VAL A 185 1.09 -2.97 -24.03
CA VAL A 185 0.42 -2.35 -22.87
C VAL A 185 -0.87 -3.12 -22.54
N ILE A 186 -1.64 -3.48 -23.55
CA ILE A 186 -2.86 -4.29 -23.37
C ILE A 186 -2.51 -5.62 -22.73
N ASP A 187 -1.52 -6.36 -23.29
CA ASP A 187 -1.07 -7.66 -22.79
C ASP A 187 -0.60 -7.56 -21.32
N ALA A 188 0.09 -6.49 -20.96
CA ALA A 188 0.56 -6.27 -19.58
C ALA A 188 -0.61 -6.02 -18.61
N ILE A 189 -1.59 -5.22 -19.02
CA ILE A 189 -2.80 -4.96 -18.20
C ILE A 189 -3.63 -6.25 -18.08
N ASP A 190 -3.84 -7.01 -19.14
CA ASP A 190 -4.59 -8.27 -19.11
C ASP A 190 -3.92 -9.30 -18.19
N ALA A 191 -2.58 -9.35 -18.20
CA ALA A 191 -1.83 -10.23 -17.31
C ALA A 191 -2.01 -9.85 -15.83
N SER A 192 -2.00 -8.55 -15.51
CA SER A 192 -2.26 -8.07 -14.14
C SER A 192 -3.72 -8.30 -13.73
N ALA A 193 -4.66 -8.01 -14.63
CA ALA A 193 -6.10 -8.14 -14.39
C ALA A 193 -6.55 -9.59 -14.11
N ALA A 194 -5.75 -10.58 -14.49
CA ALA A 194 -6.04 -12.00 -14.23
C ALA A 194 -6.14 -12.32 -12.72
N GLU A 195 -5.63 -11.44 -11.84
CA GLU A 195 -5.64 -11.64 -10.40
C GLU A 195 -6.43 -10.51 -9.70
N GLY A 196 -7.73 -10.43 -9.97
CA GLY A 196 -8.65 -9.49 -9.31
C GLY A 196 -9.77 -8.94 -10.18
N CYS A 197 -9.81 -9.27 -11.50
CA CYS A 197 -10.82 -8.75 -12.40
C CYS A 197 -11.65 -9.87 -13.06
N THR A 198 -11.74 -11.03 -12.45
CA THR A 198 -12.52 -12.15 -12.98
C THR A 198 -13.90 -12.22 -12.33
N ASP A 199 -14.84 -12.95 -12.95
CA ASP A 199 -16.17 -13.19 -12.39
C ASP A 199 -16.16 -13.98 -11.06
N ALA A 200 -15.03 -14.60 -10.71
CA ALA A 200 -14.85 -15.34 -9.48
C ALA A 200 -14.35 -14.46 -8.33
N ASP A 201 -13.85 -13.28 -8.66
CA ASP A 201 -13.32 -12.34 -7.68
C ASP A 201 -14.41 -11.40 -7.14
N MET A 202 -14.14 -10.78 -5.98
CA MET A 202 -14.99 -9.72 -5.45
C MET A 202 -15.17 -8.62 -6.52
N PRO A 203 -16.41 -8.14 -6.78
CA PRO A 203 -16.62 -7.04 -7.72
C PRO A 203 -15.75 -5.82 -7.35
N ILE A 204 -15.01 -5.27 -8.33
CA ILE A 204 -14.03 -4.22 -8.10
C ILE A 204 -14.61 -2.97 -7.38
N GLU A 205 -15.84 -2.58 -7.72
CA GLU A 205 -16.53 -1.48 -7.05
C GLU A 205 -16.76 -1.76 -5.56
N ARG A 206 -17.02 -3.03 -5.21
CA ARG A 206 -17.19 -3.44 -3.81
C ARG A 206 -15.86 -3.44 -3.06
N ALA A 207 -14.79 -3.93 -3.68
CA ALA A 207 -13.46 -3.87 -3.09
C ALA A 207 -13.02 -2.43 -2.83
N LYS A 208 -13.25 -1.51 -3.79
CA LYS A 208 -12.99 -0.07 -3.65
C LYS A 208 -13.82 0.58 -2.55
N GLU A 209 -15.11 0.25 -2.47
CA GLU A 209 -16.01 0.75 -1.41
C GLU A 209 -15.51 0.35 -0.03
N LEU A 210 -15.20 -0.94 0.18
CA LEU A 210 -14.72 -1.46 1.46
C LEU A 210 -13.38 -0.85 1.82
N THR A 211 -12.43 -0.85 0.89
CA THR A 211 -11.09 -0.27 1.09
C THR A 211 -11.19 1.19 1.53
N ASN A 212 -11.96 2.01 0.80
CA ASN A 212 -12.14 3.41 1.13
C ASN A 212 -12.85 3.60 2.48
N THR A 213 -13.90 2.82 2.76
CA THR A 213 -14.66 2.92 4.01
C THR A 213 -13.75 2.70 5.22
N PHE A 214 -13.00 1.62 5.21
CA PHE A 214 -12.15 1.28 6.36
C PHE A 214 -10.91 2.15 6.44
N ALA A 215 -10.27 2.51 5.31
CA ALA A 215 -9.11 3.39 5.31
C ALA A 215 -9.47 4.80 5.82
N ILE A 216 -10.58 5.38 5.35
CA ILE A 216 -11.03 6.70 5.80
C ILE A 216 -11.40 6.68 7.28
N ASN A 217 -12.19 5.68 7.72
CA ASN A 217 -12.54 5.56 9.13
C ASN A 217 -11.30 5.40 10.03
N PHE A 218 -10.35 4.56 9.61
CA PHE A 218 -9.10 4.37 10.34
C PHE A 218 -8.34 5.70 10.49
N LEU A 219 -8.14 6.44 9.41
CA LEU A 219 -7.45 7.74 9.45
C LEU A 219 -8.21 8.78 10.29
N GLU A 220 -9.54 8.79 10.22
CA GLU A 220 -10.35 9.67 11.08
C GLU A 220 -10.24 9.29 12.56
N SER A 221 -10.17 8.00 12.88
CA SER A 221 -9.99 7.55 14.26
C SER A 221 -8.61 7.93 14.79
N VAL A 222 -7.56 7.75 14.00
CA VAL A 222 -6.17 8.05 14.40
C VAL A 222 -5.93 9.55 14.51
N PHE A 223 -6.32 10.33 13.50
CA PHE A 223 -5.93 11.76 13.43
C PHE A 223 -6.96 12.72 13.97
N ARG A 224 -8.22 12.31 14.14
CA ARG A 224 -9.31 13.22 14.54
C ARG A 224 -10.08 12.72 15.75
N GLY A 225 -9.67 11.62 16.36
CA GLY A 225 -10.35 11.04 17.51
C GLY A 225 -11.74 10.49 17.18
N GLY A 226 -11.99 10.11 15.92
CA GLY A 226 -13.17 9.38 15.51
C GLY A 226 -13.22 7.99 16.15
N GLU A 227 -14.39 7.38 16.14
CA GLU A 227 -14.54 6.00 16.62
C GLU A 227 -14.10 5.02 15.54
N LEU A 228 -13.17 4.12 15.86
CA LEU A 228 -12.74 3.05 14.95
C LEU A 228 -13.89 2.06 14.73
N ILE A 229 -14.21 1.76 13.48
CA ILE A 229 -15.18 0.71 13.14
C ILE A 229 -14.67 -0.63 13.70
N SER A 230 -15.54 -1.33 14.41
CA SER A 230 -15.28 -2.65 14.97
C SER A 230 -16.56 -3.45 15.08
N ASP A 231 -16.46 -4.75 15.31
CA ASP A 231 -17.58 -5.64 15.58
C ASP A 231 -18.35 -5.27 16.87
N ALA A 232 -17.72 -4.50 17.75
CA ALA A 232 -18.32 -4.03 18.99
C ALA A 232 -19.28 -2.83 18.78
N ASN A 233 -19.07 -2.02 17.74
CA ASN A 233 -19.82 -0.76 17.55
C ASN A 233 -20.64 -0.70 16.25
N THR A 234 -20.46 -1.66 15.33
CA THR A 234 -21.21 -1.72 14.08
C THR A 234 -21.45 -3.15 13.62
N THR A 235 -22.45 -3.36 12.78
CA THR A 235 -22.61 -4.63 12.06
C THR A 235 -21.65 -4.60 10.88
N LEU A 236 -20.64 -5.47 10.92
CA LEU A 236 -19.68 -5.62 9.83
C LEU A 236 -20.31 -6.31 8.62
N PRO A 237 -19.89 -5.97 7.40
CA PRO A 237 -20.29 -6.70 6.20
C PRO A 237 -19.87 -8.17 6.24
N ASP A 238 -20.67 -9.05 5.63
CA ASP A 238 -20.41 -10.50 5.59
C ASP A 238 -19.24 -10.87 4.64
N ASP A 239 -18.83 -9.93 3.78
CA ASP A 239 -17.78 -10.09 2.78
C ASP A 239 -16.40 -9.60 3.26
N ILE A 240 -16.22 -9.46 4.58
CA ILE A 240 -14.93 -9.21 5.21
C ILE A 240 -14.66 -10.15 6.39
N ILE A 241 -13.37 -10.38 6.65
CA ILE A 241 -12.89 -10.92 7.93
C ILE A 241 -12.17 -9.77 8.64
N PHE A 242 -12.64 -9.42 9.83
CA PHE A 242 -12.14 -8.28 10.61
C PHE A 242 -11.46 -8.75 11.89
N MET A 243 -10.29 -8.21 12.16
CA MET A 243 -9.57 -8.42 13.43
C MET A 243 -8.96 -7.09 13.88
N SER A 244 -8.97 -6.83 15.19
CA SER A 244 -8.31 -5.66 15.79
C SER A 244 -7.72 -5.97 17.16
N ARG A 245 -6.67 -5.27 17.52
CA ARG A 245 -6.06 -5.32 18.86
C ARG A 245 -5.35 -4.01 19.18
#